data_fb606fff1c99fdfab4974d6f54e69e56
#
_entry.id   fb606fff1c99fdfab4974d6f54e69e56
#
_cell.length_a   1.000
_cell.length_b   1.000
_cell.length_c   1.000
_cell.angle_alpha   90.00
_cell.angle_beta   90.00
_cell.angle_gamma   90.00
#
_symmetry.space_group_name_H-M   'P 1'
#
loop_
_entity.id
_entity.type
_entity.pdbx_description
1 polymer ?
#
loop_
_entity_poly.entity_id
_entity_poly.type
_entity_poly.pdbx_seq_one_letter_code
_entity_poly.pdbx_strand_id
1 'polypeptide(L)'
;MDPLTAIAASGMRSRTETLDLLANNIANAGTSGYKADSESYDLYFGSDAWDGFHQNRPMGAEMPLVQRNWTNFSQGTLMDTGHMGDVALSSEGFFVVQTESGPLYTRTGHFRIGKSGRLETEDGYAVRAVGGKPIQLDPAKPFTISTSGQVSQDNAPVGNLEVLSVDTVDNLTKRGGTYFMLSPGAKTSPAKDTEVLQGKVEASNVEPTQAAVKLVGVLRQFETLQKAVRIASEMGKEAVEQVAKVG
;
A
#
# COMPACT_ATOMS: atom_id res chain seq x y z
N MET A 1 -24.74 -18.29 -19.30
CA MET A 1 -24.49 -16.84 -19.24
C MET A 1 -24.00 -16.41 -20.60
N ASP A 2 -24.50 -15.30 -21.10
CA ASP A 2 -23.99 -14.70 -22.34
C ASP A 2 -22.52 -14.30 -22.13
N PRO A 3 -21.61 -14.67 -23.05
CA PRO A 3 -20.19 -14.33 -22.96
C PRO A 3 -19.93 -12.80 -22.76
N LEU A 4 -20.72 -11.95 -23.40
CA LEU A 4 -20.63 -10.51 -23.26
C LEU A 4 -20.92 -10.03 -21.82
N THR A 5 -21.93 -10.63 -21.19
CA THR A 5 -22.27 -10.32 -19.78
C THR A 5 -21.16 -10.76 -18.83
N ALA A 6 -20.52 -11.90 -19.08
CA ALA A 6 -19.43 -12.40 -18.27
C ALA A 6 -18.18 -11.51 -18.35
N ILE A 7 -17.82 -11.07 -19.57
CA ILE A 7 -16.69 -10.15 -19.80
C ILE A 7 -16.95 -8.79 -19.13
N ALA A 8 -18.16 -8.25 -19.31
CA ALA A 8 -18.50 -6.96 -18.71
C ALA A 8 -18.53 -7.04 -17.16
N ALA A 9 -19.03 -8.15 -16.59
CA ALA A 9 -19.00 -8.38 -15.16
C ALA A 9 -17.57 -8.48 -14.61
N SER A 10 -16.68 -9.18 -15.30
CA SER A 10 -15.25 -9.24 -14.98
C SER A 10 -14.59 -7.84 -15.01
N GLY A 11 -14.89 -7.08 -16.09
CA GLY A 11 -14.43 -5.70 -16.21
C GLY A 11 -14.93 -4.80 -15.08
N MET A 12 -16.20 -4.91 -14.69
CA MET A 12 -16.76 -4.15 -13.56
C MET A 12 -16.07 -4.50 -12.24
N ARG A 13 -15.85 -5.80 -11.98
CA ARG A 13 -15.14 -6.23 -10.78
C ARG A 13 -13.74 -5.63 -10.70
N SER A 14 -12.98 -5.69 -11.78
CA SER A 14 -11.66 -5.07 -11.87
C SER A 14 -11.72 -3.56 -11.59
N ARG A 15 -12.72 -2.83 -12.15
CA ARG A 15 -12.88 -1.40 -11.88
C ARG A 15 -13.29 -1.10 -10.43
N THR A 16 -14.06 -1.97 -9.80
CA THR A 16 -14.38 -1.83 -8.36
C THR A 16 -13.11 -1.96 -7.52
N GLU A 17 -12.28 -2.95 -7.78
CA GLU A 17 -10.99 -3.12 -7.10
C GLU A 17 -10.08 -1.89 -7.28
N THR A 18 -10.02 -1.32 -8.49
CA THR A 18 -9.32 -0.05 -8.77
C THR A 18 -9.88 1.12 -7.96
N LEU A 19 -11.22 1.24 -7.88
CA LEU A 19 -11.87 2.31 -7.13
C LEU A 19 -11.55 2.22 -5.64
N ASP A 20 -11.60 1.02 -5.08
CA ASP A 20 -11.27 0.78 -3.66
C ASP A 20 -9.82 1.16 -3.36
N LEU A 21 -8.88 0.78 -4.23
CA LEU A 21 -7.48 1.13 -4.12
C LEU A 21 -7.24 2.64 -4.19
N LEU A 22 -7.84 3.32 -5.18
CA LEU A 22 -7.72 4.77 -5.33
C LEU A 22 -8.35 5.52 -4.17
N ALA A 23 -9.51 5.07 -3.69
CA ALA A 23 -10.19 5.64 -2.53
C ALA A 23 -9.32 5.52 -1.27
N ASN A 24 -8.69 4.35 -1.06
CA ASN A 24 -7.76 4.11 0.05
C ASN A 24 -6.53 5.02 -0.04
N ASN A 25 -5.92 5.14 -1.22
CA ASN A 25 -4.80 6.05 -1.44
C ASN A 25 -5.17 7.50 -1.13
N ILE A 26 -6.32 7.99 -1.62
CA ILE A 26 -6.79 9.35 -1.38
C ILE A 26 -7.05 9.58 0.12
N ALA A 27 -7.71 8.64 0.80
CA ALA A 27 -7.97 8.73 2.23
C ALA A 27 -6.67 8.84 3.05
N ASN A 28 -5.59 8.22 2.58
CA ASN A 28 -4.29 8.23 3.24
C ASN A 28 -3.27 9.20 2.63
N ALA A 29 -3.69 10.11 1.75
CA ALA A 29 -2.80 11.09 1.15
C ALA A 29 -2.20 12.08 2.18
N GLY A 30 -2.90 12.32 3.30
CA GLY A 30 -2.41 13.11 4.43
C GLY A 30 -1.72 12.29 5.52
N THR A 31 -1.64 10.98 5.40
CA THR A 31 -1.06 10.10 6.42
C THR A 31 0.44 10.01 6.26
N SER A 32 1.21 10.45 7.26
CA SER A 32 2.68 10.40 7.24
C SER A 32 3.19 8.96 7.10
N GLY A 33 4.21 8.77 6.26
CA GLY A 33 4.82 7.46 6.01
C GLY A 33 3.96 6.48 5.21
N TYR A 34 2.76 6.90 4.75
CA TYR A 34 1.93 6.05 3.91
C TYR A 34 2.58 5.84 2.53
N LYS A 35 2.51 4.61 2.06
CA LYS A 35 2.97 4.20 0.72
C LYS A 35 1.78 3.82 -0.15
N ALA A 36 1.67 4.45 -1.30
CA ALA A 36 0.59 4.23 -2.24
C ALA A 36 0.56 2.80 -2.76
N ASP A 37 -0.62 2.23 -2.85
CA ASP A 37 -0.83 0.97 -3.53
C ASP A 37 -1.15 1.22 -5.00
N SER A 38 -0.62 0.36 -5.85
CA SER A 38 -0.80 0.37 -7.30
C SER A 38 -1.20 -1.02 -7.77
N GLU A 39 -1.83 -1.07 -8.92
CA GLU A 39 -2.27 -2.32 -9.53
C GLU A 39 -1.66 -2.48 -10.91
N SER A 40 -1.39 -3.71 -11.30
CA SER A 40 -1.07 -4.07 -12.67
C SER A 40 -2.14 -5.01 -13.21
N TYR A 41 -2.49 -4.82 -14.47
CA TYR A 41 -3.43 -5.66 -15.18
C TYR A 41 -2.68 -6.56 -16.15
N ASP A 42 -2.99 -7.84 -16.13
CA ASP A 42 -2.62 -8.74 -17.21
C ASP A 42 -3.88 -9.23 -17.93
N LEU A 43 -3.75 -9.43 -19.25
CA LEU A 43 -4.75 -10.06 -20.07
C LEU A 43 -4.61 -11.58 -19.91
N TYR A 44 -5.59 -12.21 -19.29
CA TYR A 44 -5.62 -13.66 -19.23
C TYR A 44 -6.19 -14.21 -20.55
N PHE A 45 -5.32 -14.89 -21.30
CA PHE A 45 -5.75 -15.73 -22.42
C PHE A 45 -6.11 -17.10 -21.88
N GLY A 46 -7.39 -17.49 -21.94
CA GLY A 46 -7.78 -18.86 -21.61
C GLY A 46 -6.95 -19.85 -22.43
N SER A 47 -6.63 -21.01 -21.86
CA SER A 47 -5.90 -22.08 -22.58
C SER A 47 -6.51 -22.41 -23.95
N ASP A 48 -7.82 -22.27 -24.07
CA ASP A 48 -8.56 -22.48 -25.30
C ASP A 48 -8.36 -21.39 -26.37
N ALA A 49 -7.89 -20.19 -25.96
CA ALA A 49 -7.55 -19.12 -26.89
C ALA A 49 -6.25 -19.42 -27.66
N TRP A 50 -5.29 -20.09 -27.04
CA TRP A 50 -4.04 -20.48 -27.67
C TRP A 50 -4.28 -21.53 -28.76
N ASP A 51 -5.16 -22.50 -28.52
CA ASP A 51 -5.57 -23.49 -29.53
C ASP A 51 -6.43 -22.90 -30.62
N GLY A 52 -7.19 -21.84 -30.36
CA GLY A 52 -8.02 -21.09 -31.33
C GLY A 52 -7.18 -20.39 -32.40
N PHE A 53 -5.98 -19.92 -32.09
CA PHE A 53 -5.06 -19.32 -33.07
C PHE A 53 -4.60 -20.32 -34.12
N HIS A 54 -4.50 -21.60 -33.76
CA HIS A 54 -4.06 -22.67 -34.68
C HIS A 54 -5.22 -23.33 -35.47
N GLN A 55 -6.47 -23.12 -35.05
CA GLN A 55 -7.63 -23.79 -35.67
C GLN A 55 -8.68 -22.85 -36.29
N ASN A 56 -8.35 -21.57 -36.51
CA ASN A 56 -9.27 -20.56 -37.11
C ASN A 56 -10.64 -20.46 -36.36
N ARG A 57 -10.64 -20.70 -35.03
CA ARG A 57 -11.82 -20.51 -34.18
C ARG A 57 -11.90 -19.06 -33.74
N PRO A 58 -13.12 -18.50 -33.49
CA PRO A 58 -13.25 -17.15 -32.98
C PRO A 58 -12.49 -17.02 -31.65
N MET A 59 -11.69 -15.94 -31.54
CA MET A 59 -10.88 -15.60 -30.36
C MET A 59 -11.70 -15.76 -29.09
N GLY A 60 -11.20 -16.53 -28.16
CA GLY A 60 -11.77 -16.66 -26.83
C GLY A 60 -11.81 -15.30 -26.12
N ALA A 61 -12.79 -15.12 -25.27
CA ALA A 61 -12.98 -13.86 -24.55
C ALA A 61 -11.76 -13.53 -23.69
N GLU A 62 -11.07 -12.44 -24.01
CA GLU A 62 -10.02 -11.87 -23.19
C GLU A 62 -10.65 -11.26 -21.93
N MET A 63 -10.30 -11.77 -20.75
CA MET A 63 -10.76 -11.20 -19.48
C MET A 63 -9.61 -10.43 -18.84
N PRO A 64 -9.75 -9.13 -18.59
CA PRO A 64 -8.79 -8.41 -17.77
C PRO A 64 -8.87 -8.99 -16.34
N LEU A 65 -7.76 -9.50 -15.84
CA LEU A 65 -7.63 -9.94 -14.47
C LEU A 65 -6.65 -9.01 -13.76
N VAL A 66 -7.02 -8.49 -12.59
CA VAL A 66 -6.05 -7.83 -11.72
C VAL A 66 -5.10 -8.90 -11.21
N GLN A 67 -3.86 -8.86 -11.69
CA GLN A 67 -2.91 -9.91 -11.37
C GLN A 67 -2.14 -9.64 -10.09
N ARG A 68 -1.88 -8.37 -9.78
CA ARG A 68 -1.07 -8.02 -8.62
C ARG A 68 -1.32 -6.60 -8.15
N ASN A 69 -1.59 -6.47 -6.86
CA ASN A 69 -1.44 -5.21 -6.14
C ASN A 69 -0.02 -5.13 -5.59
N TRP A 70 0.65 -4.01 -5.79
CA TRP A 70 1.97 -3.76 -5.26
C TRP A 70 2.02 -2.39 -4.58
N THR A 71 2.87 -2.24 -3.56
CA THR A 71 3.05 -0.98 -2.86
C THR A 71 4.24 -0.23 -3.46
N ASN A 72 4.01 1.04 -3.80
CA ASN A 72 5.08 1.94 -4.25
C ASN A 72 5.85 2.46 -3.04
N PHE A 73 7.08 1.98 -2.85
CA PHE A 73 7.95 2.38 -1.75
C PHE A 73 8.79 3.63 -2.03
N SER A 74 8.56 4.34 -3.13
CA SER A 74 9.25 5.62 -3.39
C SER A 74 9.10 6.58 -2.20
N GLN A 75 10.13 7.36 -1.93
CA GLN A 75 10.14 8.29 -0.82
C GLN A 75 9.13 9.43 -1.06
N GLY A 76 8.36 9.75 -0.01
CA GLY A 76 7.52 10.94 0.02
C GLY A 76 8.32 12.20 0.34
N THR A 77 7.70 13.36 0.23
CA THR A 77 8.32 14.63 0.59
C THR A 77 8.60 14.68 2.09
N LEU A 78 9.81 15.11 2.47
CA LEU A 78 10.15 15.35 3.87
C LEU A 78 9.64 16.72 4.30
N MET A 79 8.86 16.75 5.39
CA MET A 79 8.28 17.98 5.94
C MET A 79 8.86 18.27 7.32
N ASP A 80 9.23 19.53 7.54
CA ASP A 80 9.68 20.01 8.86
C ASP A 80 8.48 20.21 9.78
N THR A 81 8.50 19.57 10.97
CA THR A 81 7.46 19.74 11.99
C THR A 81 7.99 20.43 13.23
N GLY A 82 9.27 20.33 13.50
CA GLY A 82 9.92 20.85 14.71
C GLY A 82 9.58 20.07 15.98
N HIS A 83 8.77 19.00 15.91
CA HIS A 83 8.47 18.16 17.07
C HIS A 83 9.60 17.18 17.36
N MET A 84 9.99 17.06 18.63
CA MET A 84 11.07 16.17 19.06
C MET A 84 10.77 14.68 18.82
N GLY A 85 9.50 14.31 18.84
CA GLY A 85 9.05 12.92 18.61
C GLY A 85 8.93 12.56 17.13
N ASP A 86 9.00 13.54 16.23
CA ASP A 86 8.89 13.33 14.80
C ASP A 86 10.26 13.03 14.20
N VAL A 87 10.31 11.97 13.42
CA VAL A 87 11.55 11.44 12.85
C VAL A 87 11.31 10.97 11.42
N ALA A 88 12.18 11.32 10.51
CA ALA A 88 12.13 10.83 9.13
C ALA A 88 13.44 10.15 8.74
N LEU A 89 13.40 9.31 7.72
CA LEU A 89 14.58 8.74 7.08
C LEU A 89 14.91 9.53 5.82
N SER A 90 16.20 9.81 5.62
CA SER A 90 16.66 10.58 4.45
C SER A 90 16.64 9.77 3.15
N SER A 91 16.65 8.45 3.24
CA SER A 91 16.76 7.53 2.12
C SER A 91 15.96 6.25 2.38
N GLU A 92 16.32 5.15 1.74
CA GLU A 92 15.67 3.85 1.88
C GLU A 92 15.87 3.26 3.28
N GLY A 93 14.90 2.50 3.76
CA GLY A 93 14.92 1.84 5.07
C GLY A 93 13.57 1.91 5.75
N PHE A 94 13.46 1.30 6.91
CA PHE A 94 12.23 1.26 7.71
C PHE A 94 12.61 1.31 9.18
N PHE A 95 11.83 2.02 9.96
CA PHE A 95 11.82 1.87 11.40
C PHE A 95 11.22 0.52 11.77
N VAL A 96 11.75 -0.10 12.80
CA VAL A 96 11.24 -1.38 13.29
C VAL A 96 10.48 -1.14 14.59
N VAL A 97 9.25 -1.62 14.65
CA VAL A 97 8.41 -1.56 15.85
C VAL A 97 8.02 -2.96 16.29
N GLN A 98 7.88 -3.15 17.59
CA GLN A 98 7.57 -4.44 18.19
C GLN A 98 6.08 -4.53 18.51
N THR A 99 5.43 -5.57 17.99
CA THR A 99 4.07 -5.95 18.36
C THR A 99 4.08 -7.31 19.08
N GLU A 100 2.95 -7.70 19.64
CA GLU A 100 2.75 -9.04 20.23
C GLU A 100 2.95 -10.16 19.20
N SER A 101 2.62 -9.89 17.94
CA SER A 101 2.73 -10.86 16.84
C SER A 101 4.10 -10.87 16.16
N GLY A 102 5.05 -10.03 16.61
CA GLY A 102 6.38 -9.91 16.03
C GLY A 102 6.72 -8.50 15.56
N PRO A 103 7.85 -8.32 14.88
CA PRO A 103 8.29 -7.03 14.39
C PRO A 103 7.45 -6.58 13.17
N LEU A 104 7.13 -5.30 13.12
CA LEU A 104 6.58 -4.63 11.97
C LEU A 104 7.54 -3.53 11.50
N TYR A 105 7.46 -3.20 10.24
CA TYR A 105 8.27 -2.21 9.55
C TYR A 105 7.39 -1.01 9.18
N THR A 106 7.90 0.20 9.36
CA THR A 106 7.13 1.41 9.05
C THR A 106 8.02 2.55 8.57
N ARG A 107 7.43 3.46 7.78
CA ARG A 107 7.99 4.75 7.43
C ARG A 107 7.39 5.90 8.26
N THR A 108 6.36 5.61 9.03
CA THR A 108 5.81 6.58 9.98
C THR A 108 6.81 6.83 11.09
N GLY A 109 7.14 8.10 11.28
CA GLY A 109 8.08 8.54 12.31
C GLY A 109 7.42 9.41 13.37
N HIS A 110 6.11 9.39 13.53
CA HIS A 110 5.43 10.02 14.66
C HIS A 110 5.58 9.15 15.91
N PHE A 111 6.59 9.45 16.71
CA PHE A 111 6.85 8.73 17.94
C PHE A 111 6.52 9.58 19.16
N ARG A 112 6.07 8.94 20.21
CA ARG A 112 5.81 9.56 21.51
C ARG A 112 6.37 8.72 22.64
N ILE A 113 6.56 9.33 23.79
CA ILE A 113 6.90 8.58 25.00
C ILE A 113 5.59 8.10 25.62
N GLY A 114 5.40 6.79 25.70
CA GLY A 114 4.23 6.18 26.30
C GLY A 114 4.23 6.28 27.84
N LYS A 115 3.11 5.91 28.46
CA LYS A 115 2.97 5.93 29.93
C LYS A 115 4.01 5.06 30.67
N SER A 116 4.52 4.04 30.00
CA SER A 116 5.56 3.15 30.52
C SER A 116 6.98 3.70 30.31
N GLY A 117 7.14 4.91 29.77
CA GLY A 117 8.44 5.49 29.42
C GLY A 117 9.04 4.92 28.14
N ARG A 118 8.34 4.06 27.40
CA ARG A 118 8.84 3.52 26.13
C ARG A 118 8.58 4.50 24.99
N LEU A 119 9.51 4.59 24.06
CA LEU A 119 9.26 5.25 22.78
C LEU A 119 8.31 4.37 21.97
N GLU A 120 7.16 4.89 21.60
CA GLU A 120 6.10 4.15 20.92
C GLU A 120 5.50 4.96 19.76
N THR A 121 4.87 4.27 18.81
CA THR A 121 4.05 4.88 17.76
C THR A 121 2.73 5.39 18.34
N GLU A 122 1.94 6.12 17.55
CA GLU A 122 0.58 6.53 17.93
C GLU A 122 -0.32 5.35 18.30
N ASP A 123 -0.14 4.21 17.63
CA ASP A 123 -0.87 2.97 17.90
C ASP A 123 -0.36 2.19 19.13
N GLY A 124 0.68 2.71 19.81
CA GLY A 124 1.22 2.10 21.03
C GLY A 124 2.25 0.99 20.79
N TYR A 125 2.72 0.79 19.57
CA TYR A 125 3.79 -0.18 19.29
C TYR A 125 5.15 0.38 19.69
N ALA A 126 5.92 -0.41 20.46
CA ALA A 126 7.23 0.02 20.93
C ALA A 126 8.25 0.09 19.79
N VAL A 127 8.95 1.23 19.67
CA VAL A 127 10.05 1.41 18.72
C VAL A 127 11.25 0.61 19.19
N ARG A 128 11.82 -0.20 18.29
CA ARG A 128 12.96 -1.06 18.60
C ARG A 128 14.28 -0.30 18.49
N ALA A 129 15.14 -0.58 19.45
CA ALA A 129 16.57 -0.28 19.35
C ALA A 129 17.32 -1.43 18.67
N VAL A 130 18.50 -1.14 18.15
CA VAL A 130 19.46 -2.15 17.71
C VAL A 130 19.68 -3.18 18.83
N GLY A 131 19.47 -4.45 18.49
CA GLY A 131 19.47 -5.55 19.47
C GLY A 131 18.08 -5.95 19.97
N GLY A 132 17.01 -5.36 19.40
CA GLY A 132 15.63 -5.83 19.58
C GLY A 132 14.92 -5.37 20.86
N LYS A 133 15.56 -4.55 21.69
CA LYS A 133 14.97 -4.02 22.94
C LYS A 133 14.20 -2.73 22.65
N PRO A 134 13.13 -2.43 23.41
CA PRO A 134 12.46 -1.13 23.33
C PRO A 134 13.35 -0.02 23.88
N ILE A 135 13.23 1.19 23.32
CA ILE A 135 13.92 2.38 23.82
C ILE A 135 13.14 2.91 25.02
N GLN A 136 13.84 3.05 26.16
CA GLN A 136 13.26 3.52 27.41
C GLN A 136 13.71 4.95 27.69
N LEU A 137 12.78 5.87 27.89
CA LEU A 137 13.00 7.31 28.09
C LEU A 137 12.24 7.80 29.33
N ASP A 138 12.76 8.81 29.97
CA ASP A 138 12.03 9.53 31.03
C ASP A 138 11.05 10.51 30.39
N PRO A 139 9.72 10.36 30.64
CA PRO A 139 8.72 11.26 30.05
C PRO A 139 8.86 12.73 30.45
N ALA A 140 9.53 13.00 31.58
CA ALA A 140 9.71 14.37 32.09
C ALA A 140 10.85 15.13 31.42
N LYS A 141 11.65 14.45 30.60
CA LYS A 141 12.89 15.01 30.04
C LYS A 141 12.86 15.03 28.51
N PRO A 142 13.42 16.09 27.88
CA PRO A 142 13.60 16.09 26.43
C PRO A 142 14.62 15.04 26.00
N PHE A 143 14.48 14.58 24.75
CA PHE A 143 15.42 13.65 24.12
C PHE A 143 15.84 14.16 22.76
N THR A 144 16.99 13.74 22.31
CA THR A 144 17.54 14.06 21.00
C THR A 144 17.88 12.79 20.24
N ILE A 145 17.72 12.87 18.92
CA ILE A 145 18.07 11.77 18.01
C ILE A 145 19.09 12.30 17.02
N SER A 146 20.26 11.68 16.98
CA SER A 146 21.32 12.04 16.04
C SER A 146 21.02 11.50 14.63
N THR A 147 21.74 11.98 13.63
CA THR A 147 21.64 11.50 12.25
C THR A 147 22.00 10.02 12.09
N SER A 148 22.77 9.45 13.02
CA SER A 148 23.06 8.01 13.08
C SER A 148 21.96 7.18 13.76
N GLY A 149 20.86 7.81 14.22
CA GLY A 149 19.78 7.14 14.93
C GLY A 149 20.03 6.94 16.43
N GLN A 150 21.11 7.50 16.99
CA GLN A 150 21.36 7.42 18.42
C GLN A 150 20.41 8.34 19.18
N VAL A 151 19.65 7.73 20.11
CA VAL A 151 18.74 8.43 21.01
C VAL A 151 19.48 8.75 22.30
N SER A 152 19.47 10.01 22.68
CA SER A 152 20.15 10.50 23.89
C SER A 152 19.20 11.32 24.75
N GLN A 153 19.34 11.23 26.06
CA GLN A 153 18.60 12.01 27.04
C GLN A 153 19.60 12.54 28.09
N ASP A 154 19.54 13.85 28.41
CA ASP A 154 20.55 14.51 29.28
C ASP A 154 22.00 14.29 28.81
N ASN A 155 22.26 14.29 27.51
CA ASN A 155 23.55 13.97 26.90
C ASN A 155 24.06 12.53 27.12
N ALA A 156 23.27 11.66 27.74
CA ALA A 156 23.59 10.26 27.89
C ALA A 156 22.91 9.43 26.76
N PRO A 157 23.66 8.53 26.11
CA PRO A 157 23.05 7.65 25.11
C PRO A 157 22.13 6.62 25.78
N VAL A 158 20.91 6.50 25.31
CA VAL A 158 19.90 5.57 25.82
C VAL A 158 19.76 4.34 24.91
N GLY A 159 19.90 4.54 23.60
CA GLY A 159 19.78 3.47 22.62
C GLY A 159 20.04 3.97 21.21
N ASN A 160 19.98 3.08 20.24
CA ASN A 160 20.09 3.42 18.84
C ASN A 160 18.88 2.86 18.10
N LEU A 161 18.16 3.69 17.34
CA LEU A 161 17.01 3.28 16.55
C LEU A 161 17.41 2.14 15.60
N GLU A 162 16.60 1.11 15.54
CA GLU A 162 16.81 0.04 14.56
C GLU A 162 16.17 0.46 13.23
N VAL A 163 17.03 0.78 12.27
CA VAL A 163 16.63 1.11 10.90
C VAL A 163 17.16 0.03 9.98
N LEU A 164 16.25 -0.66 9.30
CA LEU A 164 16.58 -1.80 8.43
C LEU A 164 16.16 -1.50 7.00
N SER A 165 17.01 -1.92 6.08
CA SER A 165 16.71 -2.05 4.66
C SER A 165 16.30 -3.49 4.35
N VAL A 166 15.41 -3.67 3.37
CA VAL A 166 14.95 -4.97 2.90
C VAL A 166 15.54 -5.22 1.52
N ASP A 167 16.14 -6.38 1.32
CA ASP A 167 16.82 -6.73 0.05
C ASP A 167 15.87 -6.61 -1.16
N THR A 168 14.59 -6.94 -0.98
CA THR A 168 13.57 -6.83 -2.02
C THR A 168 12.27 -6.36 -1.38
N VAL A 169 11.80 -5.18 -1.78
CA VAL A 169 10.56 -4.58 -1.25
C VAL A 169 9.29 -5.42 -1.52
N ASP A 170 9.33 -6.29 -2.52
CA ASP A 170 8.27 -7.25 -2.81
C ASP A 170 8.03 -8.27 -1.67
N ASN A 171 9.00 -8.42 -0.78
CA ASN A 171 8.89 -9.23 0.41
C ASN A 171 8.16 -8.54 1.57
N LEU A 172 7.74 -7.29 1.40
CA LEU A 172 6.94 -6.55 2.36
C LEU A 172 5.47 -6.63 2.01
N THR A 173 4.69 -7.13 2.94
CA THR A 173 3.22 -7.17 2.83
C THR A 173 2.62 -6.12 3.76
N LYS A 174 1.76 -5.26 3.24
CA LYS A 174 1.07 -4.24 4.03
C LYS A 174 0.15 -4.91 5.06
N ARG A 175 0.25 -4.48 6.32
CA ARG A 175 -0.56 -4.96 7.43
C ARG A 175 -1.35 -3.82 8.08
N GLY A 176 -2.14 -3.15 7.27
CA GLY A 176 -2.94 -1.99 7.68
C GLY A 176 -2.12 -0.70 7.73
N GLY A 177 -2.74 0.39 7.33
CA GLY A 177 -2.19 1.74 7.40
C GLY A 177 -0.78 1.86 6.83
N THR A 178 0.16 2.15 7.71
CA THR A 178 1.56 2.45 7.40
C THR A 178 2.54 1.36 7.84
N TYR A 179 2.03 0.20 8.26
CA TYR A 179 2.86 -0.91 8.74
C TYR A 179 3.00 -2.01 7.69
N PHE A 180 4.18 -2.62 7.67
CA PHE A 180 4.53 -3.71 6.77
C PHE A 180 5.06 -4.90 7.56
N MET A 181 4.75 -6.08 7.08
CA MET A 181 5.26 -7.34 7.61
C MET A 181 6.20 -7.95 6.58
N LEU A 182 7.32 -8.48 7.06
CA LEU A 182 8.29 -9.16 6.21
C LEU A 182 7.82 -10.59 5.94
N SER A 183 7.91 -11.02 4.70
CA SER A 183 7.62 -12.40 4.30
C SER A 183 8.60 -13.39 4.92
N PRO A 184 8.17 -14.59 5.29
CA PRO A 184 9.06 -15.62 5.83
C PRO A 184 10.23 -15.91 4.90
N GLY A 185 11.45 -15.89 5.45
CA GLY A 185 12.69 -16.15 4.71
C GLY A 185 13.32 -14.94 4.01
N ALA A 186 12.66 -13.79 3.99
CA ALA A 186 13.28 -12.56 3.48
C ALA A 186 14.36 -12.06 4.44
N LYS A 187 15.37 -11.43 3.86
CA LYS A 187 16.52 -10.91 4.62
C LYS A 187 16.41 -9.40 4.78
N THR A 188 16.88 -8.94 5.92
CA THR A 188 17.04 -7.51 6.22
C THR A 188 18.50 -7.22 6.52
N SER A 189 18.94 -6.03 6.23
CA SER A 189 20.26 -5.51 6.57
C SER A 189 20.13 -4.14 7.22
N PRO A 190 21.08 -3.71 8.07
CA PRO A 190 21.10 -2.34 8.55
C PRO A 190 21.14 -1.36 7.38
N ALA A 191 20.32 -0.31 7.42
CA ALA A 191 20.33 0.73 6.41
C ALA A 191 21.63 1.53 6.52
N LYS A 192 22.52 1.43 5.52
CA LYS A 192 23.87 2.01 5.59
C LYS A 192 23.94 3.48 5.18
N ASP A 193 23.11 3.87 4.21
CA ASP A 193 23.15 5.20 3.57
C ASP A 193 21.94 6.05 3.95
N THR A 194 21.34 5.77 5.10
CA THR A 194 20.13 6.44 5.57
C THR A 194 20.43 7.20 6.85
N GLU A 195 20.19 8.50 6.81
CA GLU A 195 20.25 9.35 7.98
C GLU A 195 18.89 9.46 8.65
N VAL A 196 18.90 9.58 9.97
CA VAL A 196 17.72 9.82 10.80
C VAL A 196 17.59 11.31 11.04
N LEU A 197 16.48 11.92 10.62
CA LEU A 197 16.24 13.35 10.70
C LEU A 197 15.16 13.62 11.74
N GLN A 198 15.55 14.12 12.91
CA GLN A 198 14.63 14.55 13.96
C GLN A 198 13.94 15.85 13.59
N GLY A 199 12.69 16.04 14.02
CA GLY A 199 11.87 17.21 13.71
C GLY A 199 11.29 17.22 12.30
N LYS A 200 11.35 16.10 11.59
CA LYS A 200 10.80 15.90 10.26
C LYS A 200 9.93 14.66 10.19
N VAL A 201 8.99 14.66 9.26
CA VAL A 201 8.19 13.48 8.92
C VAL A 201 8.21 13.28 7.41
N GLU A 202 8.08 12.03 7.00
CA GLU A 202 7.88 11.69 5.60
C GLU A 202 6.38 11.77 5.28
N ALA A 203 5.99 12.61 4.32
CA ALA A 203 4.62 12.67 3.84
C ALA A 203 4.27 11.41 3.03
N SER A 204 2.98 11.18 2.84
CA SER A 204 2.49 10.18 1.88
C SER A 204 3.10 10.43 0.48
N ASN A 205 3.41 9.37 -0.26
CA ASN A 205 3.83 9.49 -1.66
C ASN A 205 2.62 9.45 -2.64
N VAL A 206 1.40 9.57 -2.13
CA VAL A 206 0.18 9.75 -2.93
C VAL A 206 0.10 11.18 -3.42
N GLU A 207 -0.12 11.37 -4.72
CA GLU A 207 -0.50 12.66 -5.29
C GLU A 207 -2.03 12.79 -5.36
N PRO A 208 -2.69 13.51 -4.44
CA PRO A 208 -4.15 13.54 -4.31
C PRO A 208 -4.85 13.98 -5.58
N THR A 209 -4.30 14.97 -6.27
CA THR A 209 -4.89 15.51 -7.51
C THR A 209 -4.89 14.47 -8.62
N GLN A 210 -3.79 13.77 -8.83
CA GLN A 210 -3.71 12.71 -9.84
C GLN A 210 -4.60 11.53 -9.47
N ALA A 211 -4.64 11.14 -8.20
CA ALA A 211 -5.49 10.07 -7.72
C ALA A 211 -6.98 10.40 -7.92
N ALA A 212 -7.40 11.64 -7.67
CA ALA A 212 -8.78 12.09 -7.90
C ALA A 212 -9.14 12.08 -9.38
N VAL A 213 -8.26 12.52 -10.28
CA VAL A 213 -8.49 12.47 -11.73
C VAL A 213 -8.62 11.03 -12.20
N LYS A 214 -7.76 10.12 -11.73
CA LYS A 214 -7.85 8.69 -12.04
C LYS A 214 -9.18 8.11 -11.53
N LEU A 215 -9.59 8.45 -10.31
CA LEU A 215 -10.85 8.00 -9.71
C LEU A 215 -12.05 8.34 -10.61
N VAL A 216 -12.16 9.61 -11.05
CA VAL A 216 -13.23 10.05 -11.97
C VAL A 216 -13.17 9.28 -13.29
N GLY A 217 -11.97 9.04 -13.83
CA GLY A 217 -11.79 8.25 -15.04
C GLY A 217 -12.31 6.82 -14.91
N VAL A 218 -11.97 6.16 -13.79
CA VAL A 218 -12.42 4.79 -13.52
C VAL A 218 -13.93 4.73 -13.28
N LEU A 219 -14.51 5.71 -12.58
CA LEU A 219 -15.97 5.81 -12.38
C LEU A 219 -16.70 5.89 -13.72
N ARG A 220 -16.23 6.72 -14.67
CA ARG A 220 -16.82 6.81 -16.02
C ARG A 220 -16.73 5.48 -16.78
N GLN A 221 -15.61 4.77 -16.66
CA GLN A 221 -15.45 3.45 -17.28
C GLN A 221 -16.42 2.43 -16.65
N PHE A 222 -16.58 2.46 -15.33
CA PHE A 222 -17.53 1.60 -14.63
C PHE A 222 -18.97 1.85 -15.06
N GLU A 223 -19.40 3.13 -15.16
CA GLU A 223 -20.71 3.51 -15.70
C GLU A 223 -20.93 3.02 -17.14
N THR A 224 -19.89 3.09 -17.97
CA THR A 224 -19.96 2.60 -19.35
C THR A 224 -20.17 1.09 -19.40
N LEU A 225 -19.46 0.34 -18.55
CA LEU A 225 -19.63 -1.11 -18.43
C LEU A 225 -21.02 -1.47 -17.91
N GLN A 226 -21.56 -0.73 -16.94
CA GLN A 226 -22.95 -0.92 -16.47
C GLN A 226 -23.98 -0.74 -17.60
N LYS A 227 -23.79 0.30 -18.43
CA LYS A 227 -24.68 0.53 -19.61
C LYS A 227 -24.58 -0.63 -20.61
N ALA A 228 -23.36 -1.13 -20.86
CA ALA A 228 -23.15 -2.25 -21.77
C ALA A 228 -23.85 -3.53 -21.26
N VAL A 229 -23.77 -3.83 -19.96
CA VAL A 229 -24.47 -4.98 -19.36
C VAL A 229 -25.98 -4.82 -19.50
N ARG A 230 -26.52 -3.63 -19.27
CA ARG A 230 -27.95 -3.36 -19.41
C ARG A 230 -28.42 -3.62 -20.86
N ILE A 231 -27.72 -3.06 -21.84
CA ILE A 231 -28.03 -3.25 -23.26
C ILE A 231 -27.97 -4.73 -23.65
N ALA A 232 -26.93 -5.45 -23.23
CA ALA A 232 -26.82 -6.89 -23.49
C ALA A 232 -27.97 -7.70 -22.89
N SER A 233 -28.40 -7.33 -21.65
CA SER A 233 -29.55 -7.96 -21.01
C SER A 233 -30.87 -7.67 -21.72
N GLU A 234 -31.08 -6.45 -22.23
CA GLU A 234 -32.27 -6.07 -23.01
C GLU A 234 -32.31 -6.83 -24.33
N MET A 235 -31.19 -6.85 -25.07
CA MET A 235 -31.09 -7.63 -26.33
C MET A 235 -31.36 -9.12 -26.11
N GLY A 236 -30.87 -9.69 -25.00
CA GLY A 236 -31.13 -11.09 -24.64
C GLY A 236 -32.62 -11.36 -24.37
N LYS A 237 -33.32 -10.44 -23.71
CA LYS A 237 -34.78 -10.54 -23.50
C LYS A 237 -35.57 -10.45 -24.80
N GLU A 238 -35.24 -9.47 -25.64
CA GLU A 238 -35.92 -9.32 -26.94
C GLU A 238 -35.71 -10.54 -27.85
N ALA A 239 -34.50 -11.11 -27.85
CA ALA A 239 -34.24 -12.33 -28.63
C ALA A 239 -35.07 -13.51 -28.14
N VAL A 240 -35.22 -13.69 -26.84
CA VAL A 240 -36.05 -14.76 -26.25
C VAL A 240 -37.54 -14.54 -26.56
N GLU A 241 -38.04 -13.27 -26.47
CA GLU A 241 -39.42 -12.95 -26.78
C GLU A 241 -39.76 -13.14 -28.26
N GLN A 242 -38.83 -12.82 -29.17
CA GLN A 242 -39.04 -13.06 -30.59
C GLN A 242 -39.08 -14.54 -30.95
N VAL A 243 -38.20 -15.33 -30.36
CA VAL A 243 -38.20 -16.80 -30.54
C VAL A 243 -39.49 -17.41 -29.99
N ALA A 244 -39.98 -16.94 -28.85
CA ALA A 244 -41.22 -17.43 -28.22
C ALA A 244 -42.51 -17.04 -29.03
N LYS A 245 -42.45 -16.03 -29.90
CA LYS A 245 -43.60 -15.63 -30.76
C LYS A 245 -43.68 -16.39 -32.08
N VAL A 246 -42.61 -17.08 -32.48
CA VAL A 246 -42.52 -17.76 -33.79
C VAL A 246 -42.70 -19.29 -33.63
N GLY A 247 -42.71 -19.81 -32.44
CA GLY A 247 -43.03 -21.21 -32.09
C GLY A 247 -44.45 -21.33 -31.52
#